data_f0e2d1510420cba0e3eaf8bebafae90a
#
_entry.id   f0e2d1510420cba0e3eaf8bebafae90a
#
_cell.length_a   1.000
_cell.length_b   1.000
_cell.length_c   1.000
_cell.angle_alpha   90.00
_cell.angle_beta   90.00
_cell.angle_gamma   90.00
#
_symmetry.space_group_name_H-M   'P 1'
#
loop_
_entity.id
_entity.type
_entity.pdbx_description
1 polymer ?
#
loop_
_entity_poly.entity_id
_entity_poly.type
_entity_poly.pdbx_seq_one_letter_code
_entity_poly.pdbx_strand_id
1 'polypeptide(L)'
;GYSMAVPGYINGVSTALKTFGSMSWKDVIEPACNLAKRGLKADWYTTMRINMEAKLLKKYKSSRNIFFEDDLPIVSEDPTNLKSIKNIGLYNSYCLLRDEGPETFYTGELSKVLLKDFKEINSFLNLDDLSSYKSELNISKNTLYRGSEIHVAPGLNAGPSLIDALNYLEKNWSSKCDDPDKYAYEEYYKALEFSYDKRLREMGEPKENSCTTHLSVVDKDGNMVSLTQTLLSVFGSRVVLPESGILMNNGIMWFDPRKGKPNSLSADKKPLCNMCPTIVLEKSGKKIAMGASGGRRIFPAVFQTISFLIDYNMDLNNAFSTPRIDYSGENRILANESLKQDIINKLNNYKKTVKVPDSVFSHLFAAPNAVMSDFKGNKYGNAYIPSPWSSTLSSE
;
A
#
# COMPACT_ATOMS: atom_id res chain seq x y z
N GLY A 1 9.76 16.98 -12.74
CA GLY A 1 8.65 17.62 -11.98
C GLY A 1 7.24 17.19 -12.43
N TYR A 2 7.07 16.67 -13.67
CA TYR A 2 5.73 16.48 -14.28
C TYR A 2 4.96 15.21 -13.86
N SER A 3 5.56 14.30 -13.09
CA SER A 3 4.89 13.07 -12.65
C SER A 3 4.28 13.16 -11.25
N MET A 4 4.46 14.28 -10.57
CA MET A 4 4.06 14.48 -9.18
C MET A 4 2.59 14.89 -9.09
N ALA A 5 1.84 14.23 -8.19
CA ALA A 5 0.54 14.67 -7.76
C ALA A 5 0.65 15.43 -6.43
N VAL A 6 -0.36 16.22 -6.09
CA VAL A 6 -0.43 16.94 -4.80
C VAL A 6 -0.32 15.94 -3.66
N PRO A 7 0.64 16.13 -2.71
CA PRO A 7 0.78 15.22 -1.57
C PRO A 7 -0.38 15.36 -0.59
N GLY A 8 -1.22 14.34 -0.50
CA GLY A 8 -2.42 14.37 0.34
C GLY A 8 -2.26 13.73 1.72
N TYR A 9 -1.13 13.08 2.00
CA TYR A 9 -0.95 12.27 3.21
C TYR A 9 -1.12 13.07 4.50
N ILE A 10 -0.46 14.23 4.62
CA ILE A 10 -0.50 15.06 5.83
C ILE A 10 -1.93 15.51 6.12
N ASN A 11 -2.68 15.97 5.10
CA ASN A 11 -4.08 16.36 5.25
C ASN A 11 -4.96 15.17 5.66
N GLY A 12 -4.76 14.01 5.05
CA GLY A 12 -5.50 12.79 5.37
C GLY A 12 -5.30 12.32 6.82
N VAL A 13 -4.05 12.22 7.28
CA VAL A 13 -3.77 11.76 8.67
C VAL A 13 -4.16 12.81 9.71
N SER A 14 -4.03 14.09 9.41
CA SER A 14 -4.50 15.16 10.32
C SER A 14 -6.02 15.17 10.45
N THR A 15 -6.74 14.96 9.35
CA THR A 15 -8.20 14.83 9.36
C THR A 15 -8.64 13.60 10.17
N ALA A 16 -7.97 12.47 9.98
CA ALA A 16 -8.25 11.26 10.75
C ALA A 16 -7.99 11.46 12.25
N LEU A 17 -6.85 12.06 12.60
CA LEU A 17 -6.52 12.35 13.99
C LEU A 17 -7.52 13.32 14.63
N LYS A 18 -7.89 14.39 13.93
CA LYS A 18 -8.87 15.37 14.42
C LYS A 18 -10.26 14.77 14.61
N THR A 19 -10.65 13.81 13.77
CA THR A 19 -12.00 13.22 13.79
C THR A 19 -12.11 12.08 14.79
N PHE A 20 -11.10 11.23 14.89
CA PHE A 20 -11.15 9.97 15.61
C PHE A 20 -10.08 9.82 16.69
N GLY A 21 -9.04 10.65 16.67
CA GLY A 21 -7.93 10.57 17.61
C GLY A 21 -8.18 11.34 18.90
N SER A 22 -7.42 10.99 19.93
CA SER A 22 -7.41 11.65 21.25
C SER A 22 -6.08 12.32 21.58
N MET A 23 -5.01 12.03 20.82
CA MET A 23 -3.68 12.61 21.02
C MET A 23 -3.54 13.95 20.30
N SER A 24 -2.62 14.81 20.77
CA SER A 24 -2.29 16.03 20.05
C SER A 24 -1.49 15.73 18.78
N TRP A 25 -1.60 16.62 17.78
CA TRP A 25 -0.78 16.51 16.55
C TRP A 25 0.72 16.46 16.86
N LYS A 26 1.15 17.30 17.82
CA LYS A 26 2.55 17.38 18.24
C LYS A 26 3.06 16.04 18.78
N ASP A 27 2.27 15.39 19.61
CA ASP A 27 2.67 14.10 20.22
C ASP A 27 2.80 12.99 19.17
N VAL A 28 1.87 12.93 18.18
CA VAL A 28 1.91 11.87 17.16
C VAL A 28 3.00 12.09 16.11
N ILE A 29 3.45 13.34 15.87
CA ILE A 29 4.49 13.61 14.87
C ILE A 29 5.91 13.61 15.45
N GLU A 30 6.08 13.79 16.76
CA GLU A 30 7.37 13.82 17.44
C GLU A 30 8.24 12.57 17.16
N PRO A 31 7.71 11.34 17.18
CA PRO A 31 8.49 10.16 16.81
C PRO A 31 9.04 10.23 15.38
N ALA A 32 8.28 10.80 14.42
CA ALA A 32 8.73 10.97 13.04
C ALA A 32 9.87 12.01 12.94
N CYS A 33 9.79 13.11 13.71
CA CYS A 33 10.88 14.08 13.83
C CYS A 33 12.16 13.40 14.34
N ASN A 34 12.05 12.59 15.38
CA ASN A 34 13.16 11.87 15.98
C ASN A 34 13.79 10.85 15.00
N LEU A 35 12.96 10.14 14.22
CA LEU A 35 13.44 9.25 13.17
C LEU A 35 14.16 10.01 12.06
N ALA A 36 13.61 11.12 11.58
CA ALA A 36 14.24 11.95 10.56
C ALA A 36 15.59 12.53 11.04
N LYS A 37 15.68 12.93 12.31
CA LYS A 37 16.93 13.40 12.95
C LYS A 37 18.01 12.31 12.98
N ARG A 38 17.63 11.08 13.32
CA ARG A 38 18.55 9.93 13.38
C ARG A 38 18.98 9.45 11.98
N GLY A 39 18.12 9.64 11.00
CA GLY A 39 18.28 9.15 9.63
C GLY A 39 17.82 7.70 9.46
N LEU A 40 17.65 7.30 8.20
CA LEU A 40 17.32 5.94 7.79
C LEU A 40 18.56 5.06 7.89
N LYS A 41 18.43 3.88 8.48
CA LYS A 41 19.55 2.91 8.54
C LYS A 41 19.76 2.28 7.16
N ALA A 42 21.04 2.30 6.73
CA ALA A 42 21.48 1.64 5.50
C ALA A 42 21.67 0.14 5.75
N ASP A 43 20.57 -0.57 5.99
CA ASP A 43 20.57 -2.03 6.03
C ASP A 43 20.69 -2.61 4.61
N TRP A 44 20.82 -3.94 4.52
CA TRP A 44 20.99 -4.62 3.24
C TRP A 44 19.82 -4.36 2.27
N TYR A 45 18.59 -4.30 2.78
CA TYR A 45 17.40 -4.08 1.97
C TYR A 45 17.33 -2.65 1.44
N THR A 46 17.55 -1.66 2.31
CA THR A 46 17.62 -0.24 1.93
C THR A 46 18.68 0.00 0.88
N THR A 47 19.90 -0.53 1.08
CA THR A 47 21.00 -0.40 0.12
C THR A 47 20.68 -1.07 -1.22
N MET A 48 20.13 -2.28 -1.19
CA MET A 48 19.68 -2.99 -2.39
C MET A 48 18.64 -2.18 -3.16
N ARG A 49 17.63 -1.63 -2.47
CA ARG A 49 16.57 -0.82 -3.12
C ARG A 49 17.12 0.46 -3.74
N ILE A 50 18.05 1.14 -3.08
CA ILE A 50 18.75 2.31 -3.64
C ILE A 50 19.55 1.91 -4.89
N ASN A 51 20.29 0.80 -4.83
CA ASN A 51 21.09 0.31 -5.95
C ASN A 51 20.24 0.00 -7.20
N MET A 52 19.09 -0.61 -7.03
CA MET A 52 18.17 -0.92 -8.14
C MET A 52 17.66 0.34 -8.85
N GLU A 53 17.46 1.40 -8.14
CA GLU A 53 16.98 2.68 -8.66
C GLU A 53 18.10 3.69 -8.92
N ALA A 54 19.38 3.30 -8.74
CA ALA A 54 20.55 4.16 -8.76
C ALA A 54 20.63 5.01 -10.04
N LYS A 55 20.40 4.40 -11.20
CA LYS A 55 20.43 5.09 -12.50
C LYS A 55 19.46 6.28 -12.57
N LEU A 56 18.31 6.18 -11.90
CA LEU A 56 17.27 7.21 -11.90
C LEU A 56 17.46 8.20 -10.73
N LEU A 57 17.81 7.73 -9.55
CA LEU A 57 18.07 8.56 -8.38
C LEU A 57 19.23 9.52 -8.61
N LYS A 58 20.31 9.07 -9.26
CA LYS A 58 21.49 9.89 -9.55
C LYS A 58 21.24 11.04 -10.54
N LYS A 59 20.14 11.02 -11.29
CA LYS A 59 19.78 12.12 -12.20
C LYS A 59 19.45 13.42 -11.47
N TYR A 60 19.08 13.33 -10.21
CA TYR A 60 18.68 14.46 -9.39
C TYR A 60 19.74 14.72 -8.31
N LYS A 61 20.33 15.92 -8.33
CA LYS A 61 21.42 16.29 -7.40
C LYS A 61 21.05 16.07 -5.94
N SER A 62 19.85 16.49 -5.52
CA SER A 62 19.36 16.33 -4.15
C SER A 62 19.24 14.85 -3.74
N SER A 63 18.71 14.01 -4.61
CA SER A 63 18.59 12.57 -4.34
C SER A 63 19.96 11.89 -4.32
N ARG A 64 20.86 12.28 -5.23
CA ARG A 64 22.24 11.77 -5.26
C ARG A 64 22.97 12.08 -3.97
N ASN A 65 22.87 13.31 -3.46
CA ASN A 65 23.55 13.75 -2.25
C ASN A 65 23.05 13.02 -0.99
N ILE A 66 21.84 12.50 -0.98
CA ILE A 66 21.24 11.81 0.16
C ILE A 66 21.53 10.31 0.14
N PHE A 67 21.43 9.67 -1.03
CA PHE A 67 21.45 8.21 -1.11
C PHE A 67 22.79 7.63 -1.54
N PHE A 68 23.75 8.47 -1.98
CA PHE A 68 25.02 7.99 -2.52
C PHE A 68 26.21 8.69 -1.85
N GLU A 69 27.28 7.91 -1.67
CA GLU A 69 28.60 8.32 -1.24
C GLU A 69 29.60 7.81 -2.29
N ASP A 70 30.46 8.67 -2.83
CA ASP A 70 31.41 8.33 -3.92
C ASP A 70 30.73 7.63 -5.13
N ASP A 71 29.57 8.12 -5.51
CA ASP A 71 28.74 7.55 -6.59
C ASP A 71 28.18 6.13 -6.37
N LEU A 72 28.39 5.55 -5.21
CA LEU A 72 27.87 4.27 -4.80
C LEU A 72 26.71 4.44 -3.81
N PRO A 73 25.72 3.56 -3.79
CA PRO A 73 24.73 3.54 -2.71
C PRO A 73 25.41 3.47 -1.35
N ILE A 74 24.88 4.18 -0.36
CA ILE A 74 25.41 4.10 1.01
C ILE A 74 25.29 2.66 1.50
N VAL A 75 26.41 2.08 1.90
CA VAL A 75 26.55 0.71 2.40
C VAL A 75 27.08 0.73 3.83
N SER A 76 26.53 -0.11 4.68
CA SER A 76 27.08 -0.41 5.99
C SER A 76 27.96 -1.65 5.91
N GLU A 77 29.24 -1.50 6.22
CA GLU A 77 30.20 -2.62 6.22
C GLU A 77 30.04 -3.50 7.47
N ASP A 78 29.62 -2.89 8.57
CA ASP A 78 29.37 -3.55 9.85
C ASP A 78 27.86 -3.68 10.08
N PRO A 79 27.30 -4.91 10.10
CA PRO A 79 25.88 -5.13 10.33
C PRO A 79 25.43 -4.79 11.77
N THR A 80 26.38 -4.66 12.71
CA THR A 80 26.08 -4.28 14.10
C THR A 80 26.07 -2.74 14.27
N ASN A 81 26.68 -2.00 13.33
CA ASN A 81 26.78 -0.54 13.35
C ASN A 81 26.40 0.05 11.98
N LEU A 82 25.11 0.04 11.67
CA LEU A 82 24.61 0.54 10.39
C LEU A 82 24.80 2.05 10.23
N LYS A 83 25.37 2.46 9.09
CA LYS A 83 25.40 3.87 8.66
C LYS A 83 23.99 4.46 8.65
N SER A 84 23.89 5.77 8.90
CA SER A 84 22.61 6.50 8.81
C SER A 84 22.58 7.39 7.59
N ILE A 85 21.61 7.18 6.73
CA ILE A 85 21.28 8.06 5.60
C ILE A 85 20.51 9.25 6.17
N LYS A 86 21.19 10.38 6.27
CA LYS A 86 20.62 11.61 6.84
C LYS A 86 20.00 12.49 5.78
N ASN A 87 18.86 13.08 6.11
CA ASN A 87 18.15 14.05 5.29
C ASN A 87 17.71 15.22 6.19
N ILE A 88 18.56 16.24 6.27
CA ILE A 88 18.33 17.38 7.16
C ILE A 88 17.10 18.20 6.74
N GLY A 89 16.86 18.33 5.43
CA GLY A 89 15.67 19.01 4.90
C GLY A 89 14.38 18.34 5.39
N LEU A 90 14.33 17.01 5.35
CA LEU A 90 13.19 16.24 5.85
C LEU A 90 12.99 16.43 7.36
N TYR A 91 14.08 16.42 8.13
CA TYR A 91 14.02 16.70 9.57
C TYR A 91 13.44 18.09 9.85
N ASN A 92 13.92 19.13 9.14
CA ASN A 92 13.41 20.49 9.28
C ASN A 92 11.93 20.59 8.89
N SER A 93 11.52 19.91 7.84
CA SER A 93 10.11 19.84 7.42
C SER A 93 9.22 19.20 8.48
N TYR A 94 9.69 18.12 9.12
CA TYR A 94 8.96 17.53 10.25
C TYR A 94 8.91 18.45 11.48
N CYS A 95 9.97 19.23 11.74
CA CYS A 95 9.95 20.24 12.82
C CYS A 95 8.90 21.31 12.55
N LEU A 96 8.80 21.85 11.33
CA LEU A 96 7.74 22.78 10.96
C LEU A 96 6.35 22.19 11.14
N LEU A 97 6.15 20.94 10.68
CA LEU A 97 4.87 20.24 10.87
C LEU A 97 4.52 20.04 12.34
N ARG A 98 5.52 19.74 13.19
CA ARG A 98 5.34 19.59 14.63
C ARG A 98 4.95 20.88 15.30
N ASP A 99 5.66 21.98 14.99
CA ASP A 99 5.60 23.23 15.74
C ASP A 99 4.47 24.15 15.24
N GLU A 100 4.18 24.14 13.93
CA GLU A 100 3.14 24.98 13.30
C GLU A 100 1.85 24.21 12.96
N GLY A 101 1.87 22.88 13.05
CA GLY A 101 0.72 22.04 12.70
C GLY A 101 0.68 21.61 11.22
N PRO A 102 -0.30 20.76 10.85
CA PRO A 102 -0.39 20.16 9.51
C PRO A 102 -0.66 21.17 8.40
N GLU A 103 -1.30 22.30 8.71
CA GLU A 103 -1.68 23.33 7.72
C GLU A 103 -0.45 24.01 7.12
N THR A 104 0.70 24.02 7.83
CA THR A 104 1.94 24.60 7.30
C THR A 104 2.39 23.98 6.00
N PHE A 105 2.03 22.68 5.76
CA PHE A 105 2.32 21.96 4.51
C PHE A 105 1.59 22.57 3.30
N TYR A 106 0.37 23.13 3.50
CA TYR A 106 -0.50 23.54 2.41
C TYR A 106 -0.57 25.07 2.25
N THR A 107 -0.46 25.81 3.34
CA THR A 107 -0.67 27.29 3.34
C THR A 107 0.32 28.06 4.22
N GLY A 108 1.17 27.38 5.04
CA GLY A 108 2.12 28.00 5.97
C GLY A 108 3.56 28.06 5.47
N GLU A 109 4.52 28.06 6.38
CA GLU A 109 5.95 28.23 6.06
C GLU A 109 6.48 27.06 5.22
N LEU A 110 6.07 25.82 5.52
CA LEU A 110 6.51 24.67 4.74
C LEU A 110 6.00 24.75 3.29
N SER A 111 4.80 25.29 3.04
CA SER A 111 4.31 25.49 1.67
C SER A 111 5.20 26.43 0.85
N LYS A 112 5.75 27.48 1.49
CA LYS A 112 6.68 28.42 0.82
C LYS A 112 7.99 27.72 0.43
N VAL A 113 8.50 26.83 1.30
CA VAL A 113 9.68 25.99 0.99
C VAL A 113 9.37 25.05 -0.19
N LEU A 114 8.20 24.38 -0.16
CA LEU A 114 7.76 23.50 -1.24
C LEU A 114 7.65 24.22 -2.58
N LEU A 115 7.13 25.45 -2.60
CA LEU A 115 7.00 26.23 -3.84
C LEU A 115 8.35 26.61 -4.43
N LYS A 116 9.37 26.92 -3.61
CA LYS A 116 10.75 27.11 -4.08
C LYS A 116 11.29 25.82 -4.69
N ASP A 117 11.12 24.71 -3.99
CA ASP A 117 11.54 23.39 -4.47
C ASP A 117 10.87 23.04 -5.80
N PHE A 118 9.55 23.23 -5.92
CA PHE A 118 8.80 22.99 -7.15
C PHE A 118 9.31 23.81 -8.33
N LYS A 119 9.65 25.07 -8.09
CA LYS A 119 10.23 25.94 -9.10
C LYS A 119 11.61 25.43 -9.54
N GLU A 120 12.48 25.05 -8.59
CA GLU A 120 13.84 24.56 -8.87
C GLU A 120 13.83 23.29 -9.72
N ILE A 121 12.90 22.36 -9.43
CA ILE A 121 12.79 21.08 -10.18
C ILE A 121 11.90 21.18 -11.42
N ASN A 122 11.43 22.37 -11.80
CA ASN A 122 10.49 22.58 -12.91
C ASN A 122 9.21 21.72 -12.78
N SER A 123 8.60 21.69 -11.59
CA SER A 123 7.27 21.11 -11.38
C SER A 123 6.19 22.09 -11.82
N PHE A 124 5.02 21.55 -12.22
CA PHE A 124 3.84 22.38 -12.50
C PHE A 124 2.99 22.64 -11.25
N LEU A 125 3.29 22.00 -10.12
CA LEU A 125 2.56 22.21 -8.87
C LEU A 125 2.79 23.65 -8.37
N ASN A 126 1.73 24.28 -7.92
CA ASN A 126 1.70 25.65 -7.44
C ASN A 126 0.97 25.79 -6.11
N LEU A 127 0.82 27.03 -5.60
CA LEU A 127 0.17 27.29 -4.32
C LEU A 127 -1.32 26.92 -4.35
N ASP A 128 -2.01 27.17 -5.44
CA ASP A 128 -3.43 26.88 -5.56
C ASP A 128 -3.68 25.38 -5.48
N ASP A 129 -2.81 24.57 -6.12
CA ASP A 129 -2.86 23.10 -6.03
C ASP A 129 -2.70 22.60 -4.59
N LEU A 130 -1.78 23.20 -3.82
CA LEU A 130 -1.56 22.84 -2.42
C LEU A 130 -2.73 23.30 -1.55
N SER A 131 -3.09 24.58 -1.61
CA SER A 131 -4.06 25.21 -0.70
C SER A 131 -5.50 24.74 -0.91
N SER A 132 -5.84 24.34 -2.14
CA SER A 132 -7.15 23.78 -2.47
C SER A 132 -7.32 22.33 -2.06
N TYR A 133 -6.21 21.59 -1.81
CA TYR A 133 -6.29 20.17 -1.50
C TYR A 133 -6.98 19.92 -0.17
N LYS A 134 -7.96 19.02 -0.17
CA LYS A 134 -8.64 18.54 1.03
C LYS A 134 -8.87 17.03 0.96
N SER A 135 -8.63 16.35 2.06
CA SER A 135 -9.03 14.96 2.24
C SER A 135 -10.55 14.87 2.40
N GLU A 136 -11.10 13.71 2.05
CA GLU A 136 -12.52 13.43 2.14
C GLU A 136 -12.78 12.39 3.23
N LEU A 137 -13.80 12.65 4.06
CA LEU A 137 -14.39 11.66 4.94
C LEU A 137 -15.56 11.01 4.21
N ASN A 138 -15.47 9.72 4.00
CA ASN A 138 -16.50 8.95 3.33
C ASN A 138 -16.94 7.77 4.20
N ILE A 139 -18.23 7.43 4.12
CA ILE A 139 -18.74 6.19 4.72
C ILE A 139 -18.12 5.01 3.96
N SER A 140 -17.65 4.00 4.69
CA SER A 140 -17.13 2.77 4.09
C SER A 140 -18.20 2.10 3.22
N LYS A 141 -17.76 1.50 2.12
CA LYS A 141 -18.60 0.56 1.37
C LYS A 141 -18.46 -0.83 2.00
N ASN A 142 -19.55 -1.55 2.13
CA ASN A 142 -19.53 -2.88 2.74
C ASN A 142 -20.28 -3.91 1.92
N THR A 143 -20.03 -5.18 2.23
CA THR A 143 -20.78 -6.34 1.77
C THR A 143 -20.81 -7.41 2.85
N LEU A 144 -21.78 -8.31 2.76
CA LEU A 144 -21.80 -9.54 3.56
C LEU A 144 -21.09 -10.66 2.80
N TYR A 145 -20.19 -11.34 3.49
CA TYR A 145 -19.52 -12.54 2.98
C TYR A 145 -19.57 -13.63 4.06
N ARG A 146 -20.28 -14.74 3.79
CA ARG A 146 -20.52 -15.82 4.76
C ARG A 146 -21.10 -15.34 6.11
N GLY A 147 -21.92 -14.28 6.04
CA GLY A 147 -22.50 -13.65 7.22
C GLY A 147 -21.57 -12.72 7.99
N SER A 148 -20.37 -12.49 7.52
CA SER A 148 -19.41 -11.52 8.04
C SER A 148 -19.46 -10.21 7.26
N GLU A 149 -19.32 -9.06 7.92
CA GLU A 149 -19.31 -7.76 7.27
C GLU A 149 -17.88 -7.41 6.81
N ILE A 150 -17.73 -7.06 5.54
CA ILE A 150 -16.47 -6.65 4.94
C ILE A 150 -16.58 -5.18 4.56
N HIS A 151 -15.80 -4.32 5.22
CA HIS A 151 -15.77 -2.89 5.02
C HIS A 151 -14.52 -2.48 4.25
N VAL A 152 -14.68 -1.64 3.23
CA VAL A 152 -13.60 -1.13 2.37
C VAL A 152 -13.73 0.37 2.13
N ALA A 153 -12.64 1.03 1.77
CA ALA A 153 -12.69 2.41 1.30
C ALA A 153 -13.50 2.49 -0.02
N PRO A 154 -14.42 3.46 -0.15
CA PRO A 154 -15.19 3.67 -1.38
C PRO A 154 -14.37 4.42 -2.45
N GLY A 155 -14.91 4.54 -3.66
CA GLY A 155 -14.39 5.38 -4.73
C GLY A 155 -13.27 4.75 -5.57
N LEU A 156 -12.31 5.58 -6.03
CA LEU A 156 -11.29 5.20 -7.02
C LEU A 156 -10.12 4.40 -6.42
N ASN A 157 -10.41 3.27 -5.82
CA ASN A 157 -9.44 2.34 -5.26
C ASN A 157 -9.85 0.88 -5.52
N ALA A 158 -9.19 -0.09 -4.90
CA ALA A 158 -9.49 -1.50 -5.15
C ALA A 158 -10.60 -2.09 -4.24
N GLY A 159 -11.11 -1.33 -3.27
CA GLY A 159 -12.18 -1.79 -2.38
C GLY A 159 -13.45 -2.23 -3.12
N PRO A 160 -14.02 -1.43 -4.05
CA PRO A 160 -15.16 -1.88 -4.84
C PRO A 160 -14.93 -3.19 -5.61
N SER A 161 -13.71 -3.38 -6.13
CA SER A 161 -13.35 -4.61 -6.84
C SER A 161 -13.25 -5.82 -5.91
N LEU A 162 -12.77 -5.61 -4.68
CA LEU A 162 -12.79 -6.65 -3.65
C LEU A 162 -14.22 -7.08 -3.32
N ILE A 163 -15.14 -6.14 -3.15
CA ILE A 163 -16.57 -6.43 -2.94
C ILE A 163 -17.14 -7.24 -4.11
N ASP A 164 -16.85 -6.85 -5.36
CA ASP A 164 -17.33 -7.58 -6.53
C ASP A 164 -16.82 -9.03 -6.55
N ALA A 165 -15.54 -9.27 -6.22
CA ALA A 165 -14.97 -10.61 -6.17
C ALA A 165 -15.57 -11.46 -5.03
N LEU A 166 -15.76 -10.88 -3.84
CA LEU A 166 -16.38 -11.58 -2.71
C LEU A 166 -17.85 -11.92 -3.00
N ASN A 167 -18.62 -10.99 -3.60
CA ASN A 167 -20.00 -11.24 -3.98
C ASN A 167 -20.13 -12.31 -5.06
N TYR A 168 -19.16 -12.37 -5.99
CA TYR A 168 -19.10 -13.45 -6.98
C TYR A 168 -18.90 -14.80 -6.27
N LEU A 169 -17.94 -14.88 -5.34
CA LEU A 169 -17.63 -16.10 -4.63
C LEU A 169 -18.79 -16.54 -3.70
N GLU A 170 -19.42 -15.58 -3.01
CA GLU A 170 -20.61 -15.81 -2.15
C GLU A 170 -21.71 -16.52 -2.92
N LYS A 171 -21.97 -16.07 -4.17
CA LYS A 171 -23.07 -16.57 -5.00
C LYS A 171 -22.75 -17.91 -5.67
N ASN A 172 -21.52 -18.12 -6.10
CA ASN A 172 -21.19 -19.18 -7.04
C ASN A 172 -20.45 -20.36 -6.40
N TRP A 173 -19.94 -20.23 -5.18
CA TRP A 173 -19.13 -21.27 -4.57
C TRP A 173 -19.21 -21.30 -3.04
N SER A 174 -19.01 -22.48 -2.47
CA SER A 174 -18.80 -22.68 -1.04
C SER A 174 -17.76 -23.79 -0.84
N SER A 175 -16.93 -23.66 0.20
CA SER A 175 -15.94 -24.68 0.53
C SER A 175 -16.62 -26.02 0.89
N LYS A 176 -16.01 -27.11 0.42
CA LYS A 176 -16.40 -28.49 0.72
C LYS A 176 -15.25 -29.27 1.39
N CYS A 177 -14.11 -28.62 1.58
CA CYS A 177 -12.89 -29.20 2.14
C CYS A 177 -12.35 -28.30 3.24
N ASP A 178 -11.47 -28.84 4.07
CA ASP A 178 -10.81 -28.09 5.16
C ASP A 178 -9.72 -27.17 4.66
N ASP A 179 -9.16 -27.46 3.46
CA ASP A 179 -8.13 -26.65 2.80
C ASP A 179 -8.54 -26.27 1.37
N PRO A 180 -8.02 -25.16 0.80
CA PRO A 180 -8.30 -24.76 -0.57
C PRO A 180 -7.82 -25.82 -1.58
N ASP A 181 -8.74 -26.38 -2.32
CA ASP A 181 -8.51 -27.36 -3.37
C ASP A 181 -8.52 -26.72 -4.77
N LYS A 182 -8.34 -27.54 -5.82
CA LYS A 182 -8.35 -27.07 -7.21
C LYS A 182 -9.65 -26.37 -7.63
N TYR A 183 -10.77 -26.69 -7.00
CA TYR A 183 -12.05 -26.06 -7.30
C TYR A 183 -12.14 -24.69 -6.63
N ALA A 184 -11.57 -24.54 -5.44
CA ALA A 184 -11.45 -23.24 -4.77
C ALA A 184 -10.60 -22.27 -5.61
N TYR A 185 -9.41 -22.70 -6.07
CA TYR A 185 -8.55 -21.85 -6.91
C TYR A 185 -9.14 -21.56 -8.29
N GLU A 186 -9.92 -22.45 -8.84
CA GLU A 186 -10.71 -22.20 -10.06
C GLU A 186 -11.70 -21.04 -9.81
N GLU A 187 -12.43 -21.08 -8.72
CA GLU A 187 -13.41 -20.04 -8.40
C GLU A 187 -12.76 -18.72 -7.98
N TYR A 188 -11.60 -18.76 -7.30
CA TYR A 188 -10.80 -17.56 -7.06
C TYR A 188 -10.39 -16.90 -8.37
N TYR A 189 -9.92 -17.66 -9.35
CA TYR A 189 -9.60 -17.12 -10.66
C TYR A 189 -10.83 -16.47 -11.33
N LYS A 190 -11.96 -17.16 -11.38
CA LYS A 190 -13.19 -16.64 -11.99
C LYS A 190 -13.68 -15.36 -11.30
N ALA A 191 -13.64 -15.31 -9.97
CA ALA A 191 -14.01 -14.13 -9.20
C ALA A 191 -13.08 -12.93 -9.50
N LEU A 192 -11.79 -13.19 -9.60
CA LEU A 192 -10.79 -12.16 -9.94
C LEU A 192 -10.96 -11.72 -11.40
N GLU A 193 -11.17 -12.62 -12.35
CA GLU A 193 -11.40 -12.28 -13.76
C GLU A 193 -12.66 -11.41 -13.90
N PHE A 194 -13.79 -11.83 -13.32
CA PHE A 194 -15.03 -11.04 -13.31
C PHE A 194 -14.82 -9.62 -12.75
N SER A 195 -14.14 -9.54 -11.61
CA SER A 195 -13.92 -8.26 -10.94
C SER A 195 -12.94 -7.36 -11.70
N TYR A 196 -11.86 -7.92 -12.28
CA TYR A 196 -10.92 -7.14 -13.09
C TYR A 196 -11.51 -6.68 -14.40
N ASP A 197 -12.28 -7.51 -15.10
CA ASP A 197 -12.95 -7.12 -16.34
C ASP A 197 -13.91 -5.95 -16.10
N LYS A 198 -14.68 -5.99 -15.00
CA LYS A 198 -15.53 -4.88 -14.59
C LYS A 198 -14.71 -3.64 -14.25
N ARG A 199 -13.65 -3.79 -13.42
CA ARG A 199 -12.76 -2.69 -13.02
C ARG A 199 -12.13 -1.99 -14.23
N LEU A 200 -11.54 -2.76 -15.16
CA LEU A 200 -10.88 -2.20 -16.34
C LEU A 200 -11.86 -1.48 -17.28
N ARG A 201 -13.08 -2.00 -17.41
CA ARG A 201 -14.12 -1.40 -18.23
C ARG A 201 -14.67 -0.10 -17.62
N GLU A 202 -14.98 -0.10 -16.32
CA GLU A 202 -15.73 0.98 -15.67
C GLU A 202 -14.82 2.03 -15.01
N MET A 203 -13.70 1.61 -14.44
CA MET A 203 -12.78 2.49 -13.71
C MET A 203 -11.49 2.79 -14.48
N GLY A 204 -11.13 1.95 -15.45
CA GLY A 204 -9.94 2.07 -16.28
C GLY A 204 -8.73 1.30 -15.76
N GLU A 205 -7.61 1.48 -16.44
CA GLU A 205 -6.37 0.77 -16.19
C GLU A 205 -5.38 1.68 -15.44
N PRO A 206 -5.04 1.38 -14.17
CA PRO A 206 -3.92 2.02 -13.51
C PRO A 206 -2.61 1.38 -13.99
N LYS A 207 -1.60 2.19 -14.36
CA LYS A 207 -0.27 1.66 -14.73
C LYS A 207 0.42 0.96 -13.56
N GLU A 208 1.15 -0.12 -13.88
CA GLU A 208 1.99 -0.80 -12.90
C GLU A 208 3.32 -0.08 -12.67
N ASN A 209 3.77 -0.11 -11.49
CA ASN A 209 5.06 -0.03 -10.81
C ASN A 209 4.77 0.49 -9.40
N SER A 210 4.49 -0.41 -8.47
CA SER A 210 3.92 -0.04 -7.20
C SER A 210 4.87 -0.29 -6.05
N CYS A 211 5.07 0.74 -5.24
CA CYS A 211 5.60 0.64 -3.91
C CYS A 211 4.53 1.17 -2.95
N THR A 212 3.97 0.32 -2.15
CA THR A 212 2.89 0.62 -1.22
C THR A 212 3.30 0.20 0.18
N THR A 213 2.86 0.94 1.18
CA THR A 213 2.98 0.56 2.59
C THR A 213 1.58 0.37 3.16
N HIS A 214 1.39 -0.70 3.90
CA HIS A 214 0.16 -0.96 4.64
C HIS A 214 0.45 -1.12 6.12
N LEU A 215 -0.38 -0.48 6.95
CA LEU A 215 -0.36 -0.56 8.41
C LEU A 215 -1.73 -1.04 8.90
N SER A 216 -1.72 -2.04 9.78
CA SER A 216 -2.89 -2.50 10.51
C SER A 216 -2.64 -2.33 12.00
N VAL A 217 -3.59 -1.71 12.70
CA VAL A 217 -3.47 -1.46 14.15
C VAL A 217 -4.75 -1.90 14.85
N VAL A 218 -4.61 -2.46 16.04
CA VAL A 218 -5.68 -2.68 17.01
C VAL A 218 -5.21 -2.20 18.37
N ASP A 219 -5.99 -1.36 19.04
CA ASP A 219 -5.68 -0.89 20.38
C ASP A 219 -6.28 -1.80 21.48
N LYS A 220 -6.02 -1.45 22.76
CA LYS A 220 -6.55 -2.22 23.91
C LYS A 220 -8.08 -2.26 23.96
N ASP A 221 -8.76 -1.23 23.44
CA ASP A 221 -10.20 -1.10 23.47
C ASP A 221 -10.89 -1.75 22.25
N GLY A 222 -10.09 -2.30 21.33
CA GLY A 222 -10.56 -2.96 20.10
C GLY A 222 -10.87 -2.00 18.96
N ASN A 223 -10.46 -0.72 19.05
CA ASN A 223 -10.47 0.17 17.89
C ASN A 223 -9.46 -0.30 16.87
N MET A 224 -9.81 -0.20 15.58
CA MET A 224 -8.97 -0.70 14.49
C MET A 224 -8.70 0.35 13.44
N VAL A 225 -7.49 0.31 12.91
CA VAL A 225 -7.08 1.10 11.76
C VAL A 225 -6.49 0.19 10.69
N SER A 226 -6.94 0.37 9.46
CA SER A 226 -6.37 -0.21 8.25
C SER A 226 -5.95 0.93 7.33
N LEU A 227 -4.66 1.20 7.21
CA LEU A 227 -4.10 2.34 6.48
C LEU A 227 -3.19 1.89 5.35
N THR A 228 -3.51 2.28 4.13
CA THR A 228 -2.66 2.07 2.96
C THR A 228 -2.20 3.39 2.38
N GLN A 229 -0.90 3.54 2.16
CA GLN A 229 -0.29 4.74 1.58
C GLN A 229 0.77 4.37 0.54
N THR A 230 1.06 5.30 -0.38
CA THR A 230 2.00 5.00 -1.46
C THR A 230 2.56 6.26 -2.12
N LEU A 231 3.79 6.16 -2.62
CA LEU A 231 4.38 7.11 -3.56
C LEU A 231 4.18 6.67 -5.02
N LEU A 232 3.52 5.55 -5.26
CA LEU A 232 3.33 4.75 -6.46
C LEU A 232 4.57 3.89 -6.77
N SER A 233 5.62 4.43 -7.37
CA SER A 233 6.84 3.65 -7.65
C SER A 233 7.77 3.61 -6.44
N VAL A 234 8.72 2.68 -6.44
CA VAL A 234 9.82 2.70 -5.48
C VAL A 234 10.56 4.04 -5.61
N PHE A 235 10.74 4.74 -4.50
CA PHE A 235 11.19 6.14 -4.46
C PHE A 235 10.32 7.13 -5.28
N GLY A 236 9.06 6.83 -5.53
CA GLY A 236 8.12 7.72 -6.21
C GLY A 236 8.66 8.29 -7.51
N SER A 237 8.76 9.63 -7.59
CA SER A 237 9.38 10.34 -8.72
C SER A 237 10.91 10.23 -8.77
N ARG A 238 11.56 9.66 -7.77
CA ARG A 238 13.00 9.64 -7.50
C ARG A 238 13.59 11.02 -7.19
N VAL A 239 12.74 12.00 -7.01
CA VAL A 239 13.16 13.38 -6.70
C VAL A 239 12.97 13.63 -5.21
N VAL A 240 14.04 13.82 -4.49
CA VAL A 240 14.01 14.47 -3.17
C VAL A 240 14.03 15.97 -3.43
N LEU A 241 13.10 16.69 -2.84
CA LEU A 241 13.03 18.14 -2.96
C LEU A 241 14.24 18.79 -2.29
N PRO A 242 14.87 19.79 -2.93
CA PRO A 242 16.19 20.29 -2.51
C PRO A 242 16.24 20.88 -1.11
N GLU A 243 15.28 21.72 -0.72
CA GLU A 243 15.25 22.42 0.57
C GLU A 243 14.42 21.64 1.60
N SER A 244 13.22 21.21 1.25
CA SER A 244 12.33 20.47 2.16
C SER A 244 12.78 19.03 2.45
N GLY A 245 13.60 18.44 1.59
CA GLY A 245 14.04 17.06 1.74
C GLY A 245 12.95 16.01 1.50
N ILE A 246 11.76 16.39 1.04
CA ILE A 246 10.65 15.48 0.85
C ILE A 246 10.83 14.68 -0.44
N LEU A 247 10.76 13.35 -0.32
CA LEU A 247 10.74 12.46 -1.48
C LEU A 247 9.35 12.47 -2.11
N MET A 248 9.26 12.96 -3.33
CA MET A 248 7.97 13.15 -4.00
C MET A 248 7.43 11.88 -4.66
N ASN A 249 6.11 11.76 -4.63
CA ASN A 249 5.38 10.74 -5.35
C ASN A 249 5.49 10.92 -6.88
N ASN A 250 5.07 9.91 -7.63
CA ASN A 250 4.84 10.01 -9.08
C ASN A 250 3.39 9.66 -9.45
N GLY A 251 2.44 10.14 -8.66
CA GLY A 251 1.02 9.78 -8.72
C GLY A 251 0.31 10.07 -10.04
N ILE A 252 0.82 11.01 -10.85
CA ILE A 252 0.28 11.26 -12.19
C ILE A 252 0.38 10.01 -13.08
N MET A 253 1.35 9.13 -12.82
CA MET A 253 1.50 7.89 -13.60
C MET A 253 0.41 6.84 -13.33
N TRP A 254 -0.48 7.07 -12.36
CA TRP A 254 -1.67 6.23 -12.21
C TRP A 254 -2.71 6.48 -13.29
N PHE A 255 -2.73 7.67 -13.89
CA PHE A 255 -3.67 7.95 -14.97
C PHE A 255 -3.35 7.17 -16.24
N ASP A 256 -4.40 6.88 -17.01
CA ASP A 256 -4.28 6.38 -18.37
C ASP A 256 -3.89 7.55 -19.28
N PRO A 257 -2.75 7.48 -19.99
CA PRO A 257 -2.34 8.55 -20.90
C PRO A 257 -3.22 8.66 -22.15
N ARG A 258 -4.02 7.65 -22.45
CA ARG A 258 -4.93 7.64 -23.60
C ARG A 258 -6.16 8.49 -23.30
N LYS A 259 -6.51 9.41 -24.21
CA LYS A 259 -7.74 10.22 -24.09
C LYS A 259 -9.00 9.37 -24.17
N GLY A 260 -10.06 9.79 -23.50
CA GLY A 260 -11.39 9.18 -23.56
C GLY A 260 -11.54 7.86 -22.81
N LYS A 261 -10.55 7.48 -21.97
CA LYS A 261 -10.67 6.32 -21.08
C LYS A 261 -11.20 6.75 -19.71
N PRO A 262 -11.82 5.86 -18.94
CA PRO A 262 -12.37 6.20 -17.62
C PRO A 262 -11.35 6.85 -16.69
N ASN A 263 -10.08 6.40 -16.73
CA ASN A 263 -8.97 6.91 -15.93
C ASN A 263 -8.04 7.86 -16.69
N SER A 264 -8.51 8.50 -17.77
CA SER A 264 -7.69 9.48 -18.52
C SER A 264 -7.31 10.67 -17.67
N LEU A 265 -6.08 11.16 -17.87
CA LEU A 265 -5.57 12.37 -17.21
C LEU A 265 -6.41 13.60 -17.61
N SER A 266 -6.86 14.36 -16.63
CA SER A 266 -7.47 15.68 -16.80
C SER A 266 -7.27 16.51 -15.53
N ALA A 267 -7.47 17.85 -15.64
CA ALA A 267 -7.44 18.74 -14.48
C ALA A 267 -8.48 18.32 -13.42
N ASP A 268 -8.20 18.58 -12.17
CA ASP A 268 -9.05 18.33 -10.98
C ASP A 268 -9.53 16.88 -10.81
N LYS A 269 -8.85 15.93 -11.46
CA LYS A 269 -9.22 14.52 -11.41
C LYS A 269 -8.33 13.73 -10.47
N LYS A 270 -8.93 12.86 -9.66
CA LYS A 270 -8.21 11.88 -8.85
C LYS A 270 -7.96 10.60 -9.67
N PRO A 271 -6.76 10.02 -9.64
CA PRO A 271 -6.47 8.78 -10.37
C PRO A 271 -7.05 7.56 -9.67
N LEU A 272 -7.29 6.51 -10.46
CA LEU A 272 -7.58 5.19 -9.93
C LEU A 272 -6.33 4.60 -9.27
N CYS A 273 -6.43 4.21 -8.00
CA CYS A 273 -5.34 3.54 -7.29
C CYS A 273 -5.67 2.07 -6.98
N ASN A 274 -4.68 1.31 -6.49
CA ASN A 274 -4.82 -0.12 -6.18
C ASN A 274 -4.89 -0.42 -4.69
N MET A 275 -4.94 0.59 -3.83
CA MET A 275 -5.01 0.43 -2.37
C MET A 275 -6.32 -0.25 -1.96
N CYS A 276 -6.25 -1.14 -0.98
CA CYS A 276 -7.38 -1.92 -0.51
C CYS A 276 -7.34 -2.12 1.01
N PRO A 277 -7.37 -1.02 1.80
CA PRO A 277 -7.52 -1.17 3.24
C PRO A 277 -8.88 -1.76 3.55
N THR A 278 -8.91 -2.76 4.45
CA THR A 278 -10.10 -3.57 4.71
C THR A 278 -10.26 -3.82 6.21
N ILE A 279 -11.50 -3.72 6.69
CA ILE A 279 -11.92 -4.18 8.01
C ILE A 279 -12.93 -5.31 7.83
N VAL A 280 -12.72 -6.40 8.56
CA VAL A 280 -13.63 -7.55 8.60
C VAL A 280 -14.23 -7.64 10.00
N LEU A 281 -15.56 -7.66 10.08
CA LEU A 281 -16.32 -7.95 11.29
C LEU A 281 -16.94 -9.31 11.11
N GLU A 282 -16.25 -10.33 11.61
CA GLU A 282 -16.66 -11.71 11.43
C GLU A 282 -17.85 -12.06 12.31
N LYS A 283 -18.78 -12.86 11.79
CA LYS A 283 -19.97 -13.30 12.54
C LYS A 283 -19.65 -14.05 13.85
N SER A 284 -18.45 -14.61 13.97
CA SER A 284 -17.94 -15.23 15.20
C SER A 284 -17.58 -14.23 16.30
N GLY A 285 -17.57 -12.92 15.98
CA GLY A 285 -17.13 -11.83 16.86
C GLY A 285 -15.65 -11.46 16.70
N LYS A 286 -14.88 -12.17 15.86
CA LYS A 286 -13.53 -11.72 15.49
C LYS A 286 -13.61 -10.42 14.67
N LYS A 287 -12.65 -9.52 14.88
CA LYS A 287 -12.49 -8.29 14.11
C LYS A 287 -11.08 -8.28 13.52
N ILE A 288 -10.94 -7.91 12.27
CA ILE A 288 -9.67 -7.96 11.55
C ILE A 288 -9.47 -6.66 10.78
N ALA A 289 -8.34 -5.99 10.99
CA ALA A 289 -7.86 -4.93 10.11
C ALA A 289 -6.77 -5.50 9.23
N MET A 290 -6.88 -5.33 7.91
CA MET A 290 -5.94 -5.92 6.97
C MET A 290 -5.79 -5.11 5.68
N GLY A 291 -4.72 -5.37 4.98
CA GLY A 291 -4.47 -4.91 3.63
C GLY A 291 -3.14 -5.45 3.12
N ALA A 292 -2.60 -4.85 2.06
CA ALA A 292 -1.36 -5.33 1.47
C ALA A 292 -0.59 -4.22 0.75
N SER A 293 0.69 -4.49 0.48
CA SER A 293 1.50 -3.78 -0.50
C SER A 293 1.73 -4.64 -1.73
N GLY A 294 1.77 -4.06 -2.96
CA GLY A 294 2.03 -4.85 -4.17
C GLY A 294 1.22 -4.45 -5.41
N GLY A 295 0.75 -3.20 -5.50
CA GLY A 295 0.08 -2.66 -6.69
C GLY A 295 -1.22 -3.36 -7.06
N ARG A 296 -1.34 -3.74 -8.32
CA ARG A 296 -2.55 -4.42 -8.84
C ARG A 296 -2.85 -5.73 -8.11
N ARG A 297 -1.84 -6.36 -7.50
CA ARG A 297 -1.94 -7.63 -6.78
C ARG A 297 -2.48 -7.51 -5.37
N ILE A 298 -2.71 -6.27 -4.88
CA ILE A 298 -3.18 -6.02 -3.51
C ILE A 298 -4.52 -6.68 -3.26
N PHE A 299 -5.56 -6.36 -4.05
CA PHE A 299 -6.87 -6.91 -3.75
C PHE A 299 -6.98 -8.42 -4.05
N PRO A 300 -6.32 -9.02 -5.05
CA PRO A 300 -6.26 -10.48 -5.18
C PRO A 300 -5.69 -11.19 -3.93
N ALA A 301 -4.69 -10.59 -3.29
CA ALA A 301 -4.14 -11.13 -2.05
C ALA A 301 -5.12 -10.97 -0.87
N VAL A 302 -5.69 -9.77 -0.69
CA VAL A 302 -6.68 -9.50 0.36
C VAL A 302 -7.91 -10.40 0.19
N PHE A 303 -8.41 -10.56 -1.03
CA PHE A 303 -9.55 -11.42 -1.38
C PHE A 303 -9.33 -12.87 -0.94
N GLN A 304 -8.21 -13.49 -1.37
CA GLN A 304 -7.92 -14.88 -1.02
C GLN A 304 -7.68 -15.03 0.49
N THR A 305 -6.99 -14.07 1.11
CA THR A 305 -6.76 -14.11 2.57
C THR A 305 -8.09 -14.04 3.35
N ILE A 306 -9.07 -13.25 2.91
CA ILE A 306 -10.41 -13.21 3.53
C ILE A 306 -11.08 -14.59 3.40
N SER A 307 -11.01 -15.22 2.23
CA SER A 307 -11.55 -16.56 2.06
C SER A 307 -10.84 -17.59 2.95
N PHE A 308 -9.50 -17.56 3.05
CA PHE A 308 -8.76 -18.45 3.92
C PHE A 308 -9.16 -18.30 5.39
N LEU A 309 -9.36 -17.08 5.85
CA LEU A 309 -9.81 -16.81 7.23
C LEU A 309 -11.26 -17.26 7.49
N ILE A 310 -12.18 -17.01 6.54
CA ILE A 310 -13.61 -17.21 6.75
C ILE A 310 -14.08 -18.58 6.27
N ASP A 311 -13.74 -19.01 5.05
CA ASP A 311 -14.22 -20.27 4.47
C ASP A 311 -13.52 -21.49 5.08
N TYR A 312 -12.24 -21.33 5.52
CA TYR A 312 -11.41 -22.40 6.07
C TYR A 312 -11.07 -22.20 7.55
N ASN A 313 -11.57 -21.11 8.16
CA ASN A 313 -11.34 -20.77 9.58
C ASN A 313 -9.84 -20.81 9.96
N MET A 314 -8.96 -20.41 9.05
CA MET A 314 -7.52 -20.35 9.29
C MET A 314 -7.20 -19.23 10.28
N ASP A 315 -6.12 -19.37 11.04
CA ASP A 315 -5.48 -18.25 11.73
C ASP A 315 -4.68 -17.37 10.76
N LEU A 316 -4.19 -16.22 11.22
CA LEU A 316 -3.43 -15.29 10.38
C LEU A 316 -2.14 -15.89 9.81
N ASN A 317 -1.46 -16.77 10.58
CA ASN A 317 -0.22 -17.40 10.14
C ASN A 317 -0.48 -18.36 8.98
N ASN A 318 -1.46 -19.25 9.15
CA ASN A 318 -1.85 -20.20 8.12
C ASN A 318 -2.39 -19.49 6.87
N ALA A 319 -3.26 -18.46 7.05
CA ALA A 319 -3.80 -17.69 5.94
C ALA A 319 -2.73 -16.98 5.11
N PHE A 320 -1.66 -16.45 5.74
CA PHE A 320 -0.57 -15.79 5.03
C PHE A 320 0.46 -16.74 4.44
N SER A 321 0.57 -17.96 4.99
CA SER A 321 1.44 -19.01 4.48
C SER A 321 0.78 -19.86 3.39
N THR A 322 -0.55 -19.80 3.27
CA THR A 322 -1.27 -20.55 2.23
C THR A 322 -0.91 -20.00 0.85
N PRO A 323 -0.49 -20.86 -0.08
CA PRO A 323 -0.13 -20.48 -1.44
C PRO A 323 -1.28 -19.77 -2.15
N ARG A 324 -0.96 -18.72 -2.92
CA ARG A 324 -1.95 -17.90 -3.61
C ARG A 324 -1.74 -17.92 -5.12
N ILE A 325 -2.78 -17.52 -5.83
CA ILE A 325 -2.69 -17.13 -7.23
C ILE A 325 -2.78 -15.61 -7.34
N ASP A 326 -2.28 -15.05 -8.44
CA ASP A 326 -2.54 -13.68 -8.85
C ASP A 326 -3.10 -13.68 -10.26
N TYR A 327 -4.25 -13.03 -10.39
CA TYR A 327 -4.78 -12.57 -11.65
C TYR A 327 -5.17 -11.10 -11.50
N SER A 328 -4.49 -10.26 -12.22
CA SER A 328 -4.66 -8.80 -12.15
C SER A 328 -4.98 -8.18 -13.52
N GLY A 329 -5.75 -8.90 -14.34
CA GLY A 329 -6.20 -8.47 -15.67
C GLY A 329 -5.17 -8.69 -16.77
N GLU A 330 -4.11 -9.49 -16.52
CA GLU A 330 -3.11 -9.88 -17.52
C GLU A 330 -3.55 -11.12 -18.32
N ASN A 331 -2.81 -11.44 -19.39
CA ASN A 331 -3.09 -12.64 -20.18
C ASN A 331 -2.43 -13.92 -19.59
N ARG A 332 -2.26 -13.95 -18.30
CA ARG A 332 -1.68 -15.09 -17.56
C ARG A 332 -2.14 -15.09 -16.11
N ILE A 333 -2.09 -16.25 -15.46
CA ILE A 333 -2.24 -16.42 -14.02
C ILE A 333 -0.84 -16.64 -13.44
N LEU A 334 -0.48 -15.92 -12.39
CA LEU A 334 0.69 -16.26 -11.58
C LEU A 334 0.24 -17.18 -10.45
N ALA A 335 0.95 -18.26 -10.24
CA ALA A 335 0.65 -19.25 -9.21
C ALA A 335 1.89 -19.44 -8.33
N ASN A 336 1.72 -19.44 -7.02
CA ASN A 336 2.82 -19.79 -6.13
C ASN A 336 3.36 -21.18 -6.48
N GLU A 337 4.68 -21.35 -6.49
CA GLU A 337 5.32 -22.59 -6.92
C GLU A 337 4.96 -23.81 -6.06
N SER A 338 4.59 -23.58 -4.79
CA SER A 338 4.18 -24.63 -3.85
C SER A 338 2.74 -25.15 -4.11
N LEU A 339 1.98 -24.53 -5.01
CA LEU A 339 0.67 -25.04 -5.39
C LEU A 339 0.77 -26.40 -6.08
N LYS A 340 -0.12 -27.33 -5.69
CA LYS A 340 -0.20 -28.68 -6.23
C LYS A 340 -0.42 -28.65 -7.75
N GLN A 341 0.12 -29.67 -8.43
CA GLN A 341 0.08 -29.71 -9.91
C GLN A 341 -1.33 -29.82 -10.49
N ASP A 342 -2.26 -30.44 -9.78
CA ASP A 342 -3.66 -30.54 -10.20
C ASP A 342 -4.37 -29.17 -10.20
N ILE A 343 -4.01 -28.25 -9.27
CA ILE A 343 -4.45 -26.86 -9.26
C ILE A 343 -3.91 -26.14 -10.51
N ILE A 344 -2.62 -26.26 -10.78
CA ILE A 344 -1.99 -25.65 -11.96
C ILE A 344 -2.63 -26.14 -13.24
N ASN A 345 -2.84 -27.46 -13.36
CA ASN A 345 -3.49 -28.06 -14.53
C ASN A 345 -4.92 -27.54 -14.71
N LYS A 346 -5.67 -27.37 -13.62
CA LYS A 346 -7.04 -26.84 -13.65
C LYS A 346 -7.06 -25.39 -14.14
N LEU A 347 -6.16 -24.55 -13.64
CA LEU A 347 -6.06 -23.13 -14.02
C LEU A 347 -5.60 -22.94 -15.48
N ASN A 348 -4.73 -23.83 -15.98
CA ASN A 348 -4.30 -23.79 -17.38
C ASN A 348 -5.41 -24.02 -18.39
N ASN A 349 -6.57 -24.57 -18.00
CA ASN A 349 -7.75 -24.64 -18.87
C ASN A 349 -8.36 -23.28 -19.18
N TYR A 350 -8.01 -22.25 -18.41
CA TYR A 350 -8.55 -20.88 -18.56
C TYR A 350 -7.49 -19.95 -19.17
N LYS A 351 -6.32 -19.87 -18.54
CA LYS A 351 -5.20 -19.04 -19.00
C LYS A 351 -3.88 -19.71 -18.69
N LYS A 352 -2.86 -19.36 -19.44
CA LYS A 352 -1.48 -19.79 -19.16
C LYS A 352 -1.13 -19.47 -17.70
N THR A 353 -0.88 -20.51 -16.90
CA THR A 353 -0.50 -20.40 -15.51
C THR A 353 1.02 -20.53 -15.37
N VAL A 354 1.64 -19.55 -14.75
CA VAL A 354 3.10 -19.48 -14.54
C VAL A 354 3.40 -19.68 -13.07
N LYS A 355 4.17 -20.70 -12.73
CA LYS A 355 4.67 -20.90 -11.37
C LYS A 355 5.71 -19.85 -11.03
N VAL A 356 5.61 -19.28 -9.85
CA VAL A 356 6.45 -18.20 -9.35
C VAL A 356 6.96 -18.57 -7.96
N PRO A 357 8.29 -18.51 -7.73
CA PRO A 357 8.85 -18.81 -6.42
C PRO A 357 8.46 -17.74 -5.40
N ASP A 358 8.32 -18.16 -4.15
CA ASP A 358 8.35 -17.27 -3.00
C ASP A 358 9.79 -16.82 -2.75
N SER A 359 10.13 -15.66 -3.23
CA SER A 359 11.46 -15.09 -3.04
C SER A 359 11.39 -13.78 -2.26
N VAL A 360 12.39 -13.53 -1.43
CA VAL A 360 12.58 -12.27 -0.69
C VAL A 360 12.74 -11.09 -1.66
N PHE A 361 13.27 -11.35 -2.83
CA PHE A 361 13.50 -10.34 -3.85
C PHE A 361 12.95 -10.77 -5.21
N SER A 362 12.44 -9.77 -5.96
CA SER A 362 11.50 -9.91 -7.09
C SER A 362 10.26 -10.70 -6.71
N HIS A 363 9.74 -10.49 -5.49
CA HIS A 363 8.45 -11.08 -5.15
C HIS A 363 7.37 -10.58 -6.10
N LEU A 364 6.68 -11.54 -6.69
CA LEU A 364 5.61 -11.29 -7.66
C LEU A 364 4.22 -11.35 -7.01
N PHE A 365 4.13 -11.61 -5.72
CA PHE A 365 2.90 -11.55 -4.95
C PHE A 365 2.84 -10.29 -4.09
N ALA A 366 1.63 -9.81 -3.80
CA ALA A 366 1.45 -8.76 -2.81
C ALA A 366 1.76 -9.28 -1.40
N ALA A 367 2.29 -8.40 -0.55
CA ALA A 367 2.61 -8.69 0.84
C ALA A 367 1.48 -8.19 1.76
N PRO A 368 0.54 -9.05 2.19
CA PRO A 368 -0.48 -8.70 3.16
C PRO A 368 0.09 -8.61 4.57
N ASN A 369 -0.57 -7.81 5.40
CA ASN A 369 -0.45 -7.85 6.84
C ASN A 369 -1.82 -7.61 7.47
N ALA A 370 -1.99 -8.09 8.70
CA ALA A 370 -3.23 -7.91 9.45
C ALA A 370 -2.99 -7.92 10.95
N VAL A 371 -3.92 -7.29 11.66
CA VAL A 371 -4.14 -7.49 13.09
C VAL A 371 -5.57 -8.00 13.30
N MET A 372 -5.75 -8.83 14.33
CA MET A 372 -7.02 -9.44 14.68
C MET A 372 -7.27 -9.30 16.17
N SER A 373 -8.51 -9.05 16.53
CA SER A 373 -9.02 -9.24 17.89
C SER A 373 -10.02 -10.39 17.87
N ASP A 374 -9.86 -11.39 18.75
CA ASP A 374 -10.84 -12.46 18.90
C ASP A 374 -12.02 -12.01 19.78
N PHE A 375 -13.03 -12.89 19.92
CA PHE A 375 -14.22 -12.62 20.72
C PHE A 375 -13.93 -12.52 22.23
N LYS A 376 -12.74 -12.95 22.69
CA LYS A 376 -12.27 -12.82 24.08
C LYS A 376 -11.46 -11.54 24.29
N GLY A 377 -11.19 -10.78 23.24
CA GLY A 377 -10.37 -9.57 23.28
C GLY A 377 -8.88 -9.82 23.15
N ASN A 378 -8.43 -11.06 22.91
CA ASN A 378 -7.03 -11.34 22.62
C ASN A 378 -6.66 -10.77 21.25
N LYS A 379 -5.43 -10.23 21.14
CA LYS A 379 -4.95 -9.58 19.94
C LYS A 379 -3.83 -10.36 19.29
N TYR A 380 -3.90 -10.46 17.98
CA TYR A 380 -2.94 -11.18 17.14
C TYR A 380 -2.54 -10.29 16.00
N GLY A 381 -1.32 -10.44 15.53
CA GLY A 381 -0.88 -9.77 14.32
C GLY A 381 0.07 -10.65 13.53
N ASN A 382 0.04 -10.54 12.21
CA ASN A 382 0.98 -11.22 11.35
C ASN A 382 1.21 -10.43 10.06
N ALA A 383 2.35 -10.71 9.42
CA ALA A 383 2.73 -10.15 8.14
C ALA A 383 3.25 -11.26 7.23
N TYR A 384 3.17 -11.06 5.93
CA TYR A 384 3.60 -12.02 4.92
C TYR A 384 5.08 -12.37 5.07
N ILE A 385 5.37 -13.63 5.37
CA ILE A 385 6.70 -14.13 5.76
C ILE A 385 7.81 -13.81 4.74
N PRO A 386 7.61 -13.98 3.41
CA PRO A 386 8.63 -13.64 2.43
C PRO A 386 9.00 -12.14 2.35
N SER A 387 8.33 -11.29 3.15
CA SER A 387 8.58 -9.85 3.21
C SER A 387 9.39 -9.49 4.47
N PRO A 388 10.72 -9.55 4.47
CA PRO A 388 11.55 -9.38 5.68
C PRO A 388 11.54 -7.96 6.26
N TRP A 389 10.94 -7.00 5.56
CA TRP A 389 10.68 -5.63 6.02
C TRP A 389 9.29 -5.46 6.65
N SER A 390 8.51 -6.52 6.72
CA SER A 390 7.20 -6.53 7.39
C SER A 390 7.35 -7.19 8.75
N SER A 391 6.74 -6.60 9.77
CA SER A 391 6.79 -7.12 11.13
C SER A 391 5.48 -6.82 11.86
N THR A 392 5.27 -7.54 12.95
CA THR A 392 4.21 -7.29 13.92
C THR A 392 4.84 -6.94 15.25
N LEU A 393 4.32 -5.91 15.89
CA LEU A 393 4.78 -5.44 17.19
C LEU A 393 3.60 -5.41 18.16
N SER A 394 3.85 -5.78 19.41
CA SER A 394 2.95 -5.60 20.53
C SER A 394 3.53 -4.53 21.45
N SER A 395 2.72 -3.59 21.93
CA SER A 395 3.08 -2.79 23.09
C SER A 395 2.94 -3.65 24.34
N GLU A 396 3.89 -3.58 25.25
CA GLU A 396 3.77 -4.14 26.59
C GLU A 396 2.65 -3.46 27.37
#